data_6802349bf8bdf3111793bf112b554af5
#
_entry.id   6802349bf8bdf3111793bf112b554af5
#
_cell.length_a   1.000
_cell.length_b   1.000
_cell.length_c   1.000
_cell.angle_alpha   90.00
_cell.angle_beta   90.00
_cell.angle_gamma   90.00
#
_symmetry.space_group_name_H-M   'P 1'
#
loop_
_entity.id
_entity.type
_entity.pdbx_description
1 polymer ?
#
loop_
_entity_poly.entity_id
_entity_poly.type
_entity_poly.pdbx_seq_one_letter_code
_entity_poly.pdbx_strand_id
1 'polypeptide(L)'
;MAGKERLSTPGAPATESARQPIETAARLICPSSDLADGGDGMRFELQLKGETTAAFAIRHGGRVYAYLNRCGHIAMELDWKPGKFFDADSEYLICSTHGALYAPESGACRGGPCRGARLLALDVFEAGGYVYLRKG
;
A
#
# COMPACT_ATOMS: atom_id res chain seq x y z
N MET A 1 -8.70 1.77 -30.21
CA MET A 1 -8.13 1.59 -30.03
C MET A 1 -7.87 1.51 -29.53
N ALA A 2 -8.23 1.66 -29.30
CA ALA A 2 -7.69 1.46 -28.83
C ALA A 2 -7.59 1.42 -28.33
N GLY A 3 -7.90 1.49 -28.06
CA GLY A 3 -7.41 1.40 -27.75
C GLY A 3 -7.39 1.35 -27.30
N LYS A 4 -7.54 1.52 -27.40
CA LYS A 4 -7.29 1.42 -27.19
C LYS A 4 -7.05 1.60 -26.76
N GLU A 5 -7.31 1.73 -26.58
CA GLU A 5 -6.93 1.83 -26.33
C GLU A 5 -6.67 1.89 -25.82
N ARG A 6 -6.89 1.93 -25.75
CA ARG A 6 -6.52 1.91 -25.47
C ARG A 6 -6.19 1.94 -24.95
N LEU A 7 -6.56 1.89 -24.93
CA LEU A 7 -6.15 1.85 -24.66
C LEU A 7 -5.90 1.99 -24.21
N SER A 8 -6.16 2.01 -24.12
CA SER A 8 -5.71 2.10 -23.90
C SER A 8 -5.67 2.15 -23.45
N THR A 9 -5.96 2.25 -23.48
CA THR A 9 -5.69 2.32 -23.27
C THR A 9 -5.81 2.42 -22.73
N PRO A 10 -5.79 2.33 -22.91
CA PRO A 10 -5.75 2.44 -22.47
C PRO A 10 -5.88 2.80 -21.94
N GLY A 11 -6.09 2.82 -21.79
CA GLY A 11 -5.93 3.26 -21.45
C GLY A 11 -6.39 3.65 -20.95
N ALA A 12 -6.50 3.68 -21.19
CA ALA A 12 -6.76 4.06 -20.88
C ALA A 12 -7.43 4.34 -20.49
N PRO A 13 -7.72 4.51 -20.77
CA PRO A 13 -8.20 4.73 -20.43
C PRO A 13 -8.91 5.02 -20.08
N ALA A 14 -9.18 5.04 -20.28
CA ALA A 14 -9.53 5.23 -20.09
C ALA A 14 -10.24 5.50 -19.84
N THR A 15 -10.70 5.61 -20.17
CA THR A 15 -11.14 5.75 -20.06
C THR A 15 -11.98 6.00 -19.75
N GLU A 16 -12.34 6.30 -19.82
CA GLU A 16 -13.06 6.44 -19.75
C GLU A 16 -14.05 6.62 -19.30
N SER A 17 -14.02 7.08 -20.17
CA SER A 17 -15.33 7.34 -20.22
C SER A 17 -16.03 7.96 -19.01
N ALA A 18 -17.24 8.25 -19.04
CA ALA A 18 -17.85 8.82 -17.89
C ALA A 18 -17.20 8.28 -16.65
N ARG A 19 -16.21 8.96 -16.25
CA ARG A 19 -15.43 8.50 -15.13
C ARG A 19 -16.27 8.45 -13.88
N GLN A 20 -16.01 7.46 -13.07
CA GLN A 20 -16.67 7.36 -11.80
C GLN A 20 -16.24 8.52 -10.92
N PRO A 21 -17.15 9.10 -10.16
CA PRO A 21 -16.73 10.17 -9.23
C PRO A 21 -15.63 9.74 -8.30
N ILE A 22 -15.64 8.47 -7.90
CA ILE A 22 -14.60 7.95 -7.01
C ILE A 22 -13.23 8.01 -7.65
N GLU A 23 -13.17 7.89 -8.98
CA GLU A 23 -11.87 7.91 -9.66
C GLU A 23 -11.25 9.29 -9.65
N THR A 24 -12.05 10.33 -9.60
CA THR A 24 -11.50 11.68 -9.51
C THR A 24 -10.96 11.99 -8.13
N ALA A 25 -11.40 11.23 -7.12
CA ALA A 25 -10.95 11.42 -5.74
C ALA A 25 -9.95 10.34 -5.32
N ALA A 26 -9.40 9.61 -6.28
CA ALA A 26 -8.50 8.51 -5.98
C ALA A 26 -7.20 8.68 -6.74
N ARG A 27 -6.14 8.11 -6.19
CA ARG A 27 -4.83 8.14 -6.80
C ARG A 27 -4.40 6.71 -7.13
N LEU A 28 -3.97 6.47 -8.35
CA LEU A 28 -3.46 5.16 -8.76
C LEU A 28 -2.13 4.89 -8.08
N ILE A 29 -2.03 3.71 -7.45
CA ILE A 29 -0.78 3.28 -6.83
C ILE A 29 -0.03 2.34 -7.77
N CYS A 30 -0.68 1.24 -8.19
CA CYS A 30 -0.02 0.23 -9.01
C CYS A 30 -1.07 -0.73 -9.59
N PRO A 31 -0.69 -1.52 -10.60
CA PRO A 31 -1.55 -2.62 -11.04
C PRO A 31 -1.70 -3.64 -9.91
N SER A 32 -2.88 -4.26 -9.83
CA SER A 32 -3.14 -5.26 -8.80
C SER A 32 -2.15 -6.42 -8.88
N SER A 33 -1.71 -6.77 -10.08
CA SER A 33 -0.80 -7.89 -10.28
C SER A 33 0.60 -7.63 -9.73
N ASP A 34 0.92 -6.39 -9.39
CA ASP A 34 2.22 -6.08 -8.80
C ASP A 34 2.30 -6.47 -7.32
N LEU A 35 1.17 -6.80 -6.71
CA LEU A 35 1.12 -7.15 -5.29
C LEU A 35 0.75 -8.61 -5.12
N ALA A 36 1.76 -9.46 -4.93
CA ALA A 36 1.55 -10.86 -4.62
C ALA A 36 1.18 -11.03 -3.15
N ASP A 37 0.34 -12.01 -2.87
CA ASP A 37 -0.08 -12.30 -1.48
C ASP A 37 1.15 -12.67 -0.66
N GLY A 38 1.40 -11.91 0.40
CA GLY A 38 2.56 -12.12 1.27
C GLY A 38 3.89 -11.79 0.62
N GLY A 39 3.86 -11.19 -0.57
CA GLY A 39 5.06 -10.86 -1.32
C GLY A 39 5.53 -9.43 -1.10
N ASP A 40 6.34 -8.96 -2.04
CA ASP A 40 6.90 -7.62 -1.95
C ASP A 40 5.81 -6.57 -1.99
N GLY A 41 6.02 -5.49 -1.25
CA GLY A 41 5.12 -4.36 -1.25
C GLY A 41 5.55 -3.31 -2.26
N MET A 42 4.62 -2.42 -2.56
CA MET A 42 4.86 -1.30 -3.45
C MET A 42 5.05 -0.04 -2.62
N ARG A 43 6.23 0.57 -2.71
CA ARG A 43 6.51 1.82 -2.03
C ARG A 43 5.96 2.98 -2.85
N PHE A 44 5.43 3.96 -2.16
CA PHE A 44 4.99 5.19 -2.82
C PHE A 44 5.08 6.33 -1.82
N GLU A 45 4.86 7.55 -2.30
CA GLU A 45 4.91 8.73 -1.46
C GLU A 45 3.61 9.49 -1.56
N LEU A 46 3.24 10.17 -0.49
CA LEU A 46 2.08 11.03 -0.50
C LEU A 46 2.37 12.28 0.33
N GLN A 47 1.54 13.28 0.13
CA GLN A 47 1.67 14.54 0.86
C GLN A 47 0.75 14.51 2.06
N LEU A 48 1.32 14.68 3.24
CA LEU A 48 0.54 14.81 4.47
C LEU A 48 0.96 16.11 5.14
N LYS A 49 -0.02 17.00 5.32
CA LYS A 49 0.23 18.27 5.98
C LYS A 49 1.42 19.00 5.36
N GLY A 50 1.50 18.97 4.04
CA GLY A 50 2.54 19.66 3.31
C GLY A 50 3.89 18.94 3.27
N GLU A 51 3.99 17.76 3.84
CA GLU A 51 5.24 17.01 3.85
C GLU A 51 5.12 15.74 3.00
N THR A 52 6.18 15.44 2.27
CA THR A 52 6.26 14.19 1.52
C THR A 52 6.52 13.04 2.50
N THR A 53 5.64 12.07 2.49
CA THR A 53 5.69 10.97 3.46
C THR A 53 5.74 9.65 2.72
N ALA A 54 6.64 8.77 3.13
CA ALA A 54 6.76 7.44 2.53
C ALA A 54 5.62 6.55 2.98
N ALA A 55 5.15 5.70 2.06
CA ALA A 55 4.07 4.77 2.33
C ALA A 55 4.33 3.49 1.55
N PHE A 56 3.52 2.47 1.84
CA PHE A 56 3.62 1.22 1.09
C PHE A 56 2.27 0.53 1.06
N ALA A 57 2.10 -0.34 0.06
CA ALA A 57 0.94 -1.20 -0.07
C ALA A 57 1.42 -2.64 -0.15
N ILE A 58 0.68 -3.55 0.45
CA ILE A 58 0.97 -4.99 0.41
C ILE A 58 -0.34 -5.75 0.25
N ARG A 59 -0.22 -7.03 -0.12
CA ARG A 59 -1.39 -7.92 -0.18
C ARG A 59 -1.19 -9.04 0.84
N HIS A 60 -2.25 -9.34 1.55
CA HIS A 60 -2.24 -10.41 2.53
C HIS A 60 -3.64 -10.99 2.62
N GLY A 61 -3.75 -12.32 2.51
CA GLY A 61 -5.04 -12.98 2.56
C GLY A 61 -5.96 -12.56 1.43
N GLY A 62 -5.41 -12.22 0.27
CA GLY A 62 -6.18 -11.83 -0.89
C GLY A 62 -6.59 -10.37 -0.91
N ARG A 63 -6.28 -9.60 0.12
CA ARG A 63 -6.67 -8.19 0.22
C ARG A 63 -5.46 -7.28 0.24
N VAL A 64 -5.66 -6.06 -0.24
CA VAL A 64 -4.62 -5.04 -0.25
C VAL A 64 -4.79 -4.14 0.97
N TYR A 65 -3.66 -3.85 1.60
CA TYR A 65 -3.59 -2.93 2.74
C TYR A 65 -2.46 -1.95 2.50
N ALA A 66 -2.58 -0.76 3.04
CA ALA A 66 -1.54 0.25 2.91
C ALA A 66 -1.35 0.99 4.21
N TYR A 67 -0.11 1.38 4.45
CA TYR A 67 0.27 2.05 5.68
C TYR A 67 1.35 3.08 5.39
N LEU A 68 1.49 4.05 6.27
CA LEU A 68 2.68 4.89 6.23
C LEU A 68 3.89 4.02 6.50
N ASN A 69 4.98 4.25 5.76
CA ASN A 69 6.21 3.47 5.92
C ASN A 69 7.01 4.06 7.07
N ARG A 70 6.47 3.85 8.25
CA ARG A 70 7.02 4.39 9.48
C ARG A 70 6.66 3.44 10.60
N CYS A 71 7.69 2.93 11.27
CA CYS A 71 7.48 2.05 12.42
C CYS A 71 6.67 2.77 13.48
N GLY A 72 5.66 2.10 14.05
CA GLY A 72 4.84 2.70 15.11
C GLY A 72 5.62 2.95 16.38
N HIS A 73 6.76 2.30 16.53
CA HIS A 73 7.63 2.42 17.69
C HIS A 73 8.61 3.59 17.54
N ILE A 74 9.20 3.73 16.35
CA ILE A 74 10.14 4.81 16.05
C ILE A 74 9.90 5.29 14.63
N ALA A 75 10.38 6.48 14.31
CA ALA A 75 10.16 7.10 13.01
C ALA A 75 11.17 6.60 11.97
N MET A 76 11.12 5.29 11.68
CA MET A 76 12.01 4.65 10.71
C MET A 76 11.20 3.80 9.76
N GLU A 77 11.69 3.66 8.53
CA GLU A 77 11.01 2.83 7.54
C GLU A 77 11.12 1.36 7.92
N LEU A 78 10.10 0.58 7.57
CA LEU A 78 10.03 -0.82 7.97
C LEU A 78 10.93 -1.72 7.12
N ASP A 79 10.91 -1.52 5.80
CA ASP A 79 11.47 -2.52 4.89
C ASP A 79 13.00 -2.59 5.00
N TRP A 80 13.49 -3.81 5.22
CA TRP A 80 14.92 -4.09 5.32
C TRP A 80 15.60 -4.04 3.96
N LYS A 81 14.82 -4.16 2.89
CA LYS A 81 15.19 -3.88 1.50
C LYS A 81 13.97 -3.25 0.87
N PRO A 82 14.14 -2.38 -0.12
CA PRO A 82 12.98 -1.76 -0.76
C PRO A 82 11.94 -2.80 -1.15
N GLY A 83 10.72 -2.65 -0.63
CA GLY A 83 9.62 -3.56 -0.90
C GLY A 83 9.53 -4.77 0.01
N LYS A 84 10.50 -5.02 0.88
CA LYS A 84 10.52 -6.21 1.73
C LYS A 84 9.95 -5.88 3.10
N PHE A 85 8.64 -6.02 3.24
CA PHE A 85 7.94 -5.64 4.46
C PHE A 85 7.55 -6.82 5.35
N PHE A 86 7.48 -8.04 4.77
CA PHE A 86 7.02 -9.21 5.52
C PHE A 86 8.17 -9.94 6.21
N ASP A 87 7.83 -10.62 7.30
CA ASP A 87 8.79 -11.52 7.94
C ASP A 87 8.98 -12.78 7.08
N ALA A 88 9.83 -13.69 7.56
CA ALA A 88 10.20 -14.88 6.77
C ALA A 88 9.00 -15.75 6.42
N ASP A 89 7.98 -15.77 7.27
CA ASP A 89 6.81 -16.61 7.07
C ASP A 89 5.67 -15.89 6.35
N SER A 90 5.87 -14.64 6.00
CA SER A 90 4.85 -13.79 5.36
C SER A 90 3.57 -13.67 6.20
N GLU A 91 3.72 -13.78 7.51
CA GLU A 91 2.59 -13.66 8.43
C GLU A 91 2.43 -12.26 8.99
N TYR A 92 3.55 -11.58 9.23
CA TYR A 92 3.54 -10.27 9.85
C TYR A 92 4.40 -9.30 9.07
N LEU A 93 4.03 -8.03 9.16
CA LEU A 93 4.93 -6.97 8.73
C LEU A 93 5.98 -6.79 9.81
N ILE A 94 7.22 -6.54 9.40
CA ILE A 94 8.31 -6.44 10.36
C ILE A 94 9.11 -5.16 10.14
N CYS A 95 9.40 -4.48 11.25
CA CYS A 95 10.31 -3.35 11.22
C CYS A 95 11.73 -3.89 11.34
N SER A 96 12.55 -3.58 10.35
CA SER A 96 13.90 -4.16 10.25
C SER A 96 14.83 -3.70 11.36
N THR A 97 14.53 -2.57 12.00
CA THR A 97 15.46 -1.99 12.98
C THR A 97 15.48 -2.78 14.29
N HIS A 98 14.28 -3.09 14.84
CA HIS A 98 14.20 -3.76 16.13
C HIS A 98 13.31 -4.99 16.12
N GLY A 99 12.85 -5.43 14.95
CA GLY A 99 12.04 -6.63 14.85
C GLY A 99 10.61 -6.48 15.33
N ALA A 100 10.09 -5.25 15.43
CA ALA A 100 8.70 -5.05 15.78
C ALA A 100 7.79 -5.69 14.72
N LEU A 101 6.78 -6.42 15.16
CA LEU A 101 5.87 -7.17 14.29
C LEU A 101 4.48 -6.53 14.31
N TYR A 102 3.88 -6.42 13.13
CA TYR A 102 2.57 -5.79 12.99
C TYR A 102 1.66 -6.68 12.17
N ALA A 103 0.39 -6.73 12.55
CA ALA A 103 -0.61 -7.49 11.78
C ALA A 103 -0.82 -6.81 10.43
N PRO A 104 -0.73 -7.57 9.32
CA PRO A 104 -0.90 -6.96 8.01
C PRO A 104 -2.29 -6.34 7.79
N GLU A 105 -3.31 -6.91 8.44
CA GLU A 105 -4.70 -6.49 8.24
C GLU A 105 -5.05 -5.22 8.98
N SER A 106 -4.38 -4.93 10.08
CA SER A 106 -4.79 -3.82 10.93
C SER A 106 -3.65 -2.88 11.31
N GLY A 107 -2.40 -3.33 11.14
CA GLY A 107 -1.25 -2.55 11.55
C GLY A 107 -1.01 -2.59 13.06
N ALA A 108 -1.76 -3.41 13.80
CA ALA A 108 -1.60 -3.49 15.25
C ALA A 108 -0.33 -4.23 15.61
N CYS A 109 0.33 -3.80 16.68
CA CYS A 109 1.53 -4.47 17.17
C CYS A 109 1.21 -5.90 17.60
N ARG A 110 2.02 -6.86 17.14
CA ARG A 110 1.86 -8.27 17.45
C ARG A 110 3.06 -8.85 18.17
N GLY A 111 4.13 -8.10 18.29
CA GLY A 111 5.31 -8.58 19.00
C GLY A 111 6.45 -7.60 18.87
N GLY A 112 7.46 -7.78 19.73
CA GLY A 112 8.60 -6.89 19.74
C GLY A 112 8.33 -5.59 20.48
N PRO A 113 9.16 -4.59 20.24
CA PRO A 113 9.13 -3.36 21.05
C PRO A 113 8.05 -2.35 20.65
N CYS A 114 7.01 -2.79 19.98
CA CYS A 114 5.95 -1.89 19.50
C CYS A 114 4.70 -1.90 20.38
N ARG A 115 4.79 -2.42 21.59
CA ARG A 115 3.64 -2.57 22.46
C ARG A 115 2.85 -1.27 22.56
N GLY A 116 1.55 -1.36 22.26
CA GLY A 116 0.68 -0.20 22.31
C GLY A 116 0.75 0.71 21.09
N ALA A 117 1.68 0.44 20.18
CA ALA A 117 1.82 1.21 18.96
C ALA A 117 1.16 0.49 17.79
N ARG A 118 1.01 1.19 16.69
CA ARG A 118 0.45 0.60 15.48
C ARG A 118 0.92 1.39 14.26
N LEU A 119 0.87 0.74 13.10
CA LEU A 119 1.10 1.43 11.86
C LEU A 119 -0.11 2.28 11.52
N LEU A 120 0.13 3.39 10.85
CA LEU A 120 -0.94 4.29 10.45
C LEU A 120 -1.51 3.82 9.12
N ALA A 121 -2.77 3.39 9.15
CA ALA A 121 -3.43 2.82 7.98
C ALA A 121 -3.85 3.89 7.00
N LEU A 122 -3.77 3.54 5.71
CA LEU A 122 -4.25 4.37 4.62
C LEU A 122 -5.42 3.66 3.96
N ASP A 123 -6.34 4.43 3.41
CA ASP A 123 -7.54 3.90 2.80
C ASP A 123 -7.26 3.58 1.34
N VAL A 124 -7.20 2.30 1.00
CA VAL A 124 -6.95 1.85 -0.38
C VAL A 124 -8.07 0.91 -0.83
N PHE A 125 -8.22 0.80 -2.14
CA PHE A 125 -9.19 -0.13 -2.72
C PHE A 125 -8.68 -0.60 -4.07
N GLU A 126 -9.25 -1.72 -4.52
CA GLU A 126 -8.93 -2.26 -5.85
C GLU A 126 -10.14 -2.10 -6.75
N ALA A 127 -9.90 -1.75 -8.01
CA ALA A 127 -10.95 -1.66 -9.01
C ALA A 127 -10.32 -1.84 -10.38
N GLY A 128 -10.95 -2.67 -11.22
CA GLY A 128 -10.52 -2.84 -12.60
C GLY A 128 -9.10 -3.31 -12.79
N GLY A 129 -8.56 -4.06 -11.82
CA GLY A 129 -7.20 -4.58 -11.92
C GLY A 129 -6.13 -3.62 -11.41
N TYR A 130 -6.52 -2.59 -10.69
CA TYR A 130 -5.58 -1.59 -10.18
C TYR A 130 -5.86 -1.28 -8.71
N VAL A 131 -4.81 -0.84 -8.03
CA VAL A 131 -4.88 -0.45 -6.63
C VAL A 131 -4.86 1.07 -6.56
N TYR A 132 -5.77 1.63 -5.80
CA TYR A 132 -5.92 3.09 -5.66
C TYR A 132 -5.85 3.50 -4.20
N LEU A 133 -5.27 4.67 -3.97
CA LEU A 133 -5.32 5.34 -2.67
C LEU A 133 -6.52 6.30 -2.70
N ARG A 134 -7.43 6.15 -1.74
CA ARG A 134 -8.58 7.03 -1.64
C ARG A 134 -8.13 8.34 -1.02
N LYS A 135 -8.33 9.42 -1.75
CA LYS A 135 -7.93 10.73 -1.25
C LYS A 135 -8.99 11.22 -0.29
N GLY A 136 -8.58 11.63 0.85
CA GLY A 136 -9.49 12.01 1.86
C GLY A 136 -9.74 13.39 2.10
#